data_bd04a8fb1cf47c78840540b20be0f325
#
_entry.id   bd04a8fb1cf47c78840540b20be0f325
#
_cell.length_a   1.000
_cell.length_b   1.000
_cell.length_c   1.000
_cell.angle_alpha   90.00
_cell.angle_beta   90.00
_cell.angle_gamma   90.00
#
_symmetry.space_group_name_H-M   'P 1'
#
loop_
_entity.id
_entity.type
_entity.pdbx_description
1 polymer ?
#
loop_
_entity_poly.entity_id
_entity_poly.type
_entity_poly.pdbx_seq_one_letter_code
_entity_poly.pdbx_strand_id
1 'polypeptide(L)'
;MKGIKIEFLGAAGVGKTTLLNALASEYPQFNIQTESVRYIKNKYGIDFKSGDTDIQMAVLALQLRYGNNPINYLLDRSSTNSQAYINYYKKRGMCNMTPAVYQFIYDEGKKNAQENIDLIIYLKPGEFPIVEDGTRITDPDYIKETDEEMEALIKEWGLESKVIRPKGSVTERVNFCKKYIDDLLDTQYMLSI
;
A
#
# COMPACT_ATOMS: atom_id res chain seq x y z
N MET A 1 -14.90 15.65 -9.16
CA MET A 1 -13.88 14.78 -9.80
C MET A 1 -13.18 13.96 -8.72
N LYS A 2 -12.86 12.70 -8.94
CA LYS A 2 -12.11 11.84 -8.01
C LYS A 2 -10.64 12.26 -8.03
N GLY A 3 -10.01 12.34 -6.84
CA GLY A 3 -8.55 12.58 -6.77
C GLY A 3 -7.75 11.34 -7.16
N ILE A 4 -6.52 11.53 -7.65
CA ILE A 4 -5.58 10.46 -7.99
C ILE A 4 -5.05 9.79 -6.72
N LYS A 5 -5.00 8.46 -6.70
CA LYS A 5 -4.48 7.66 -5.59
C LYS A 5 -3.35 6.75 -6.07
N ILE A 6 -2.18 6.92 -5.49
CA ILE A 6 -0.98 6.15 -5.80
C ILE A 6 -0.59 5.33 -4.57
N GLU A 7 -0.71 4.01 -4.66
CA GLU A 7 -0.31 3.08 -3.60
C GLU A 7 1.18 2.72 -3.70
N PHE A 8 1.92 2.79 -2.59
CA PHE A 8 3.25 2.22 -2.46
C PHE A 8 3.14 0.83 -1.84
N LEU A 9 3.30 -0.19 -2.67
CA LEU A 9 3.21 -1.60 -2.32
C LEU A 9 4.61 -2.20 -2.13
N GLY A 10 4.71 -3.19 -1.26
CA GLY A 10 5.93 -3.98 -1.03
C GLY A 10 6.11 -4.40 0.42
N ALA A 11 6.97 -5.39 0.64
CA ALA A 11 7.28 -5.94 1.96
C ALA A 11 7.97 -4.90 2.88
N ALA A 12 8.25 -5.29 4.12
CA ALA A 12 8.97 -4.42 5.06
C ALA A 12 10.40 -4.14 4.55
N GLY A 13 10.91 -2.92 4.75
CA GLY A 13 12.30 -2.59 4.47
C GLY A 13 12.68 -2.30 3.01
N VAL A 14 11.76 -2.41 2.03
CA VAL A 14 12.06 -2.23 0.60
C VAL A 14 12.20 -0.78 0.12
N GLY A 15 12.13 0.21 1.02
CA GLY A 15 12.35 1.63 0.68
C GLY A 15 11.10 2.39 0.24
N LYS A 16 9.88 1.90 0.52
CA LYS A 16 8.60 2.58 0.19
C LYS A 16 8.54 4.02 0.67
N THR A 17 8.73 4.23 1.96
CA THR A 17 8.65 5.57 2.58
C THR A 17 9.71 6.51 2.03
N THR A 18 10.91 6.01 1.70
CA THR A 18 11.98 6.81 1.08
C THR A 18 11.58 7.31 -0.29
N LEU A 19 11.06 6.41 -1.16
CA LEU A 19 10.61 6.77 -2.49
C LEU A 19 9.37 7.67 -2.43
N LEU A 20 8.42 7.39 -1.54
CA LEU A 20 7.23 8.21 -1.32
C LEU A 20 7.60 9.65 -0.96
N ASN A 21 8.51 9.86 -0.01
CA ASN A 21 8.95 11.19 0.41
C ASN A 21 9.67 11.92 -0.73
N ALA A 22 10.49 11.22 -1.51
CA ALA A 22 11.15 11.81 -2.67
C ALA A 22 10.14 12.26 -3.73
N LEU A 23 9.13 11.44 -4.04
CA LEU A 23 8.06 11.81 -4.97
C LEU A 23 7.16 12.92 -4.42
N ALA A 24 6.87 12.93 -3.13
CA ALA A 24 6.08 14.00 -2.50
C ALA A 24 6.75 15.37 -2.63
N SER A 25 8.09 15.41 -2.61
CA SER A 25 8.84 16.65 -2.84
C SER A 25 8.73 17.17 -4.27
N GLU A 26 8.59 16.26 -5.25
CA GLU A 26 8.40 16.59 -6.67
C GLU A 26 6.95 16.96 -7.00
N TYR A 27 5.98 16.41 -6.25
CA TYR A 27 4.55 16.56 -6.47
C TYR A 27 3.82 17.12 -5.24
N PRO A 28 4.00 18.41 -4.90
CA PRO A 28 3.41 19.02 -3.70
C PRO A 28 1.88 19.06 -3.70
N GLN A 29 1.24 18.81 -4.84
CA GLN A 29 -0.22 18.71 -4.97
C GLN A 29 -0.79 17.37 -4.45
N PHE A 30 0.06 16.41 -4.09
CA PHE A 30 -0.37 15.18 -3.44
C PHE A 30 -0.22 15.29 -1.92
N ASN A 31 -1.24 14.86 -1.21
CA ASN A 31 -1.14 14.66 0.24
C ASN A 31 -0.54 13.28 0.53
N ILE A 32 0.18 13.17 1.64
CA ILE A 32 0.73 11.90 2.10
C ILE A 32 -0.22 11.25 3.09
N GLN A 33 -0.57 9.98 2.83
CA GLN A 33 -1.15 9.11 3.83
C GLN A 33 -0.06 8.15 4.34
N THR A 34 0.30 8.31 5.59
CA THR A 34 1.25 7.41 6.27
C THR A 34 0.62 6.04 6.55
N GLU A 35 1.43 5.03 6.82
CA GLU A 35 0.99 3.68 7.13
C GLU A 35 -0.12 3.66 8.19
N SER A 36 -1.30 3.16 7.81
CA SER A 36 -2.52 3.22 8.65
C SER A 36 -2.36 2.52 10.00
N VAL A 37 -1.67 1.38 10.03
CA VAL A 37 -1.39 0.62 11.26
C VAL A 37 -0.57 1.47 12.24
N ARG A 38 0.51 2.07 11.77
CA ARG A 38 1.38 2.94 12.57
C ARG A 38 0.63 4.19 13.03
N TYR A 39 -0.20 4.76 12.19
CA TYR A 39 -1.05 5.90 12.57
C TYR A 39 -1.99 5.55 13.72
N ILE A 40 -2.70 4.39 13.63
CA ILE A 40 -3.61 3.94 14.69
C ILE A 40 -2.84 3.69 15.99
N LYS A 41 -1.70 2.96 15.92
CA LYS A 41 -0.85 2.68 17.09
C LYS A 41 -0.40 3.97 17.78
N ASN A 42 0.15 4.91 17.04
CA ASN A 42 0.68 6.15 17.59
C ASN A 42 -0.40 7.08 18.16
N LYS A 43 -1.56 7.15 17.48
CA LYS A 43 -2.65 8.04 17.89
C LYS A 43 -3.42 7.54 19.09
N TYR A 44 -3.63 6.22 19.20
CA TYR A 44 -4.50 5.63 20.21
C TYR A 44 -3.75 4.82 21.27
N GLY A 45 -2.41 4.69 21.16
CA GLY A 45 -1.60 3.94 22.12
C GLY A 45 -1.89 2.45 22.17
N ILE A 46 -2.50 1.89 21.11
CA ILE A 46 -2.91 0.50 21.07
C ILE A 46 -1.74 -0.37 20.63
N ASP A 47 -1.32 -1.29 21.48
CA ASP A 47 -0.41 -2.36 21.08
C ASP A 47 -1.22 -3.57 20.61
N PHE A 48 -1.06 -3.95 19.35
CA PHE A 48 -1.88 -4.99 18.73
C PHE A 48 -1.05 -5.88 17.79
N LYS A 49 -1.54 -7.07 17.60
CA LYS A 49 -1.01 -8.02 16.60
C LYS A 49 -1.65 -7.78 15.25
N SER A 50 -0.89 -7.92 14.19
CA SER A 50 -1.36 -7.63 12.82
C SER A 50 -2.53 -8.51 12.35
N GLY A 51 -2.83 -9.61 13.05
CA GLY A 51 -4.00 -10.48 12.79
C GLY A 51 -5.28 -10.11 13.56
N ASP A 52 -5.28 -9.03 14.35
CA ASP A 52 -6.44 -8.65 15.15
C ASP A 52 -7.55 -8.01 14.30
N THR A 53 -8.78 -8.53 14.45
CA THR A 53 -9.96 -8.10 13.70
C THR A 53 -10.22 -6.61 13.80
N ASP A 54 -10.23 -6.04 15.01
CA ASP A 54 -10.60 -4.65 15.25
C ASP A 54 -9.63 -3.69 14.55
N ILE A 55 -8.34 -4.04 14.55
CA ILE A 55 -7.31 -3.26 13.88
C ILE A 55 -7.48 -3.30 12.37
N GLN A 56 -7.70 -4.49 11.81
CA GLN A 56 -7.86 -4.61 10.37
C GLN A 56 -9.13 -3.93 9.87
N MET A 57 -10.20 -3.94 10.65
CA MET A 57 -11.41 -3.16 10.36
C MET A 57 -11.15 -1.65 10.41
N ALA A 58 -10.39 -1.16 11.41
CA ALA A 58 -10.02 0.25 11.50
C ALA A 58 -9.09 0.67 10.34
N VAL A 59 -8.14 -0.20 9.97
CA VAL A 59 -7.26 0.02 8.80
C VAL A 59 -8.06 0.11 7.52
N LEU A 60 -8.99 -0.83 7.28
CA LEU A 60 -9.88 -0.82 6.12
C LEU A 60 -10.70 0.48 6.07
N ALA A 61 -11.32 0.88 7.17
CA ALA A 61 -12.12 2.11 7.23
C ALA A 61 -11.30 3.35 6.83
N LEU A 62 -10.04 3.46 7.28
CA LEU A 62 -9.14 4.52 6.86
C LEU A 62 -8.82 4.45 5.37
N GLN A 63 -8.51 3.27 4.85
CA GLN A 63 -8.17 3.07 3.44
C GLN A 63 -9.34 3.43 2.52
N LEU A 64 -10.56 3.02 2.86
CA LEU A 64 -11.78 3.40 2.14
C LEU A 64 -12.02 4.92 2.19
N ARG A 65 -11.79 5.55 3.34
CA ARG A 65 -11.89 7.01 3.48
C ARG A 65 -10.93 7.74 2.54
N TYR A 66 -9.68 7.29 2.44
CA TYR A 66 -8.70 7.92 1.55
C TYR A 66 -8.97 7.59 0.07
N GLY A 67 -9.36 6.37 -0.24
CA GLY A 67 -9.74 5.95 -1.59
C GLY A 67 -10.86 6.80 -2.17
N ASN A 68 -11.90 7.05 -1.39
CA ASN A 68 -13.08 7.83 -1.81
C ASN A 68 -12.92 9.35 -1.71
N ASN A 69 -11.76 9.87 -1.26
CA ASN A 69 -11.55 11.30 -1.10
C ASN A 69 -11.29 11.99 -2.46
N PRO A 70 -11.81 13.22 -2.72
CA PRO A 70 -11.53 13.95 -3.95
C PRO A 70 -10.10 14.52 -4.06
N ILE A 71 -9.30 14.45 -3.00
CA ILE A 71 -7.92 14.94 -2.94
C ILE A 71 -6.94 13.90 -3.50
N ASN A 72 -5.86 14.33 -4.15
CA ASN A 72 -4.77 13.47 -4.60
C ASN A 72 -3.93 12.96 -3.41
N TYR A 73 -3.63 11.66 -3.36
CA TYR A 73 -2.84 11.03 -2.29
C TYR A 73 -1.73 10.11 -2.78
N LEU A 74 -0.59 10.19 -2.11
CA LEU A 74 0.43 9.14 -2.05
C LEU A 74 0.17 8.29 -0.80
N LEU A 75 -0.11 7.00 -0.98
CA LEU A 75 -0.55 6.11 0.10
C LEU A 75 0.60 5.17 0.48
N ASP A 76 1.20 5.35 1.68
CA ASP A 76 2.16 4.37 2.22
C ASP A 76 1.39 3.13 2.70
N ARG A 77 1.18 2.20 1.79
CA ARG A 77 0.34 1.01 1.86
C ARG A 77 -1.17 1.33 1.73
N SER A 78 -1.88 0.47 1.07
CA SER A 78 -3.33 0.49 0.93
C SER A 78 -3.91 -0.92 1.09
N SER A 79 -5.07 -1.18 0.52
CA SER A 79 -5.82 -2.42 0.68
C SER A 79 -5.05 -3.66 0.24
N THR A 80 -4.29 -3.57 -0.88
CA THR A 80 -3.50 -4.69 -1.41
C THR A 80 -2.43 -5.13 -0.40
N ASN A 81 -1.72 -4.16 0.19
CA ASN A 81 -0.69 -4.45 1.18
C ASN A 81 -1.27 -5.04 2.46
N SER A 82 -2.37 -4.46 2.97
CA SER A 82 -3.03 -4.93 4.19
C SER A 82 -3.57 -6.35 4.02
N GLN A 83 -4.21 -6.66 2.90
CA GLN A 83 -4.72 -7.99 2.62
C GLN A 83 -3.62 -9.05 2.53
N ALA A 84 -2.47 -8.71 1.94
CA ALA A 84 -1.32 -9.62 1.90
C ALA A 84 -0.84 -10.02 3.30
N TYR A 85 -0.77 -9.07 4.23
CA TYR A 85 -0.44 -9.36 5.63
C TYR A 85 -1.53 -10.18 6.33
N ILE A 86 -2.80 -9.88 6.11
CA ILE A 86 -3.91 -10.68 6.66
C ILE A 86 -3.81 -12.13 6.19
N ASN A 87 -3.58 -12.34 4.89
CA ASN A 87 -3.41 -13.68 4.31
C ASN A 87 -2.23 -14.42 4.95
N TYR A 88 -1.09 -13.75 5.10
CA TYR A 88 0.09 -14.29 5.75
C TYR A 88 -0.21 -14.77 7.18
N TYR A 89 -0.85 -13.94 8.01
CA TYR A 89 -1.20 -14.30 9.38
C TYR A 89 -2.29 -15.37 9.45
N LYS A 90 -3.27 -15.33 8.53
CA LYS A 90 -4.34 -16.34 8.47
C LYS A 90 -3.78 -17.74 8.16
N LYS A 91 -2.86 -17.86 7.19
CA LYS A 91 -2.20 -19.13 6.85
C LYS A 91 -1.45 -19.76 8.03
N ARG A 92 -1.05 -18.95 9.01
CA ARG A 92 -0.34 -19.39 10.23
C ARG A 92 -1.23 -19.58 11.45
N GLY A 93 -2.53 -19.44 11.29
CA GLY A 93 -3.47 -19.52 12.42
C GLY A 93 -3.31 -18.36 13.43
N MET A 94 -2.69 -17.26 13.02
CA MET A 94 -2.43 -16.08 13.86
C MET A 94 -3.45 -14.95 13.62
N CYS A 95 -4.59 -15.27 13.03
CA CYS A 95 -5.67 -14.33 12.75
C CYS A 95 -6.92 -14.75 13.52
N ASN A 96 -7.51 -13.83 14.28
CA ASN A 96 -8.71 -14.07 15.08
C ASN A 96 -10.03 -13.71 14.36
N MET A 97 -9.97 -13.45 13.05
CA MET A 97 -11.15 -13.10 12.24
C MET A 97 -12.08 -14.28 12.02
N THR A 98 -13.38 -14.04 12.14
CA THR A 98 -14.36 -14.99 11.62
C THR A 98 -14.30 -15.04 10.07
N PRO A 99 -14.74 -16.14 9.44
CA PRO A 99 -14.79 -16.23 7.98
C PRO A 99 -15.57 -15.08 7.33
N ALA A 100 -16.66 -14.63 7.93
CA ALA A 100 -17.48 -13.54 7.42
C ALA A 100 -16.76 -12.19 7.46
N VAL A 101 -16.04 -11.88 8.54
CA VAL A 101 -15.24 -10.65 8.65
C VAL A 101 -14.07 -10.67 7.68
N TYR A 102 -13.38 -11.80 7.55
CA TYR A 102 -12.31 -11.94 6.57
C TYR A 102 -12.82 -11.68 5.15
N GLN A 103 -13.96 -12.30 4.77
CA GLN A 103 -14.54 -12.12 3.45
C GLN A 103 -14.94 -10.66 3.20
N PHE A 104 -15.55 -10.01 4.18
CA PHE A 104 -15.91 -8.59 4.10
C PHE A 104 -14.67 -7.69 3.85
N ILE A 105 -13.59 -7.89 4.63
CA ILE A 105 -12.35 -7.11 4.46
C ILE A 105 -11.73 -7.38 3.08
N TYR A 106 -11.75 -8.64 2.64
CA TYR A 106 -11.24 -9.03 1.32
C TYR A 106 -12.02 -8.35 0.19
N ASP A 107 -13.36 -8.40 0.22
CA ASP A 107 -14.20 -7.87 -0.84
C ASP A 107 -14.13 -6.33 -0.93
N GLU A 108 -14.20 -5.65 0.21
CA GLU A 108 -14.10 -4.19 0.27
C GLU A 108 -12.66 -3.72 -0.06
N GLY A 109 -11.63 -4.45 0.36
CA GLY A 109 -10.25 -4.18 0.01
C GLY A 109 -9.99 -4.33 -1.49
N LYS A 110 -10.50 -5.41 -2.11
CA LYS A 110 -10.45 -5.65 -3.55
C LYS A 110 -11.13 -4.54 -4.34
N LYS A 111 -12.36 -4.21 -3.94
CA LYS A 111 -13.13 -3.12 -4.56
C LYS A 111 -12.39 -1.80 -4.47
N ASN A 112 -11.83 -1.45 -3.30
CA ASN A 112 -11.06 -0.22 -3.12
C ASN A 112 -9.82 -0.19 -4.03
N ALA A 113 -9.08 -1.29 -4.15
CA ALA A 113 -7.91 -1.37 -5.02
C ALA A 113 -8.28 -1.25 -6.50
N GLN A 114 -9.39 -1.87 -6.92
CA GLN A 114 -9.86 -1.83 -8.30
C GLN A 114 -10.44 -0.48 -8.71
N GLU A 115 -11.26 0.14 -7.86
CA GLU A 115 -12.02 1.33 -8.20
C GLU A 115 -11.32 2.64 -7.81
N ASN A 116 -10.53 2.61 -6.73
CA ASN A 116 -10.00 3.82 -6.12
C ASN A 116 -8.50 4.04 -6.28
N ILE A 117 -7.71 3.00 -6.49
CA ILE A 117 -6.27 3.14 -6.72
C ILE A 117 -6.02 3.28 -8.23
N ASP A 118 -5.31 4.32 -8.62
CA ASP A 118 -5.02 4.63 -10.03
C ASP A 118 -3.65 4.08 -10.46
N LEU A 119 -2.67 4.02 -9.54
CA LEU A 119 -1.33 3.50 -9.77
C LEU A 119 -0.82 2.77 -8.54
N ILE A 120 -0.14 1.64 -8.75
CA ILE A 120 0.55 0.88 -7.70
C ILE A 120 2.05 0.87 -8.01
N ILE A 121 2.84 1.54 -7.16
CA ILE A 121 4.30 1.51 -7.22
C ILE A 121 4.77 0.34 -6.35
N TYR A 122 5.12 -0.78 -6.98
CA TYR A 122 5.49 -2.00 -6.29
C TYR A 122 7.00 -2.15 -6.19
N LEU A 123 7.52 -2.08 -4.96
CA LEU A 123 8.94 -2.25 -4.65
C LEU A 123 9.21 -3.68 -4.20
N LYS A 124 10.00 -4.40 -5.00
CA LYS A 124 10.40 -5.78 -4.71
C LYS A 124 11.50 -5.83 -3.64
N PRO A 125 11.51 -6.88 -2.78
CA PRO A 125 12.63 -7.12 -1.88
C PRO A 125 13.89 -7.53 -2.65
N GLY A 126 15.06 -7.38 -2.00
CA GLY A 126 16.36 -7.87 -2.50
C GLY A 126 17.18 -6.84 -3.28
N GLU A 127 16.68 -5.65 -3.57
CA GLU A 127 17.47 -4.60 -4.25
C GLU A 127 18.38 -3.82 -3.29
N PHE A 128 18.04 -3.77 -2.00
CA PHE A 128 18.84 -3.12 -0.96
C PHE A 128 18.88 -3.97 0.30
N PRO A 129 19.97 -3.88 1.08
CA PRO A 129 20.01 -4.50 2.40
C PRO A 129 18.93 -3.87 3.29
N ILE A 130 18.23 -4.72 4.05
CA ILE A 130 17.22 -4.28 5.00
C ILE A 130 17.96 -3.74 6.24
N VAL A 131 17.70 -2.48 6.56
CA VAL A 131 18.29 -1.85 7.76
C VAL A 131 17.35 -2.13 8.94
N GLU A 132 17.90 -2.73 10.00
CA GLU A 132 17.21 -2.89 11.27
C GLU A 132 17.01 -1.52 11.94
N ASP A 133 15.76 -1.21 12.26
CA ASP A 133 15.39 0.02 13.00
C ASP A 133 14.68 -0.29 14.33
N GLY A 134 14.81 -1.53 14.81
CA GLY A 134 14.19 -2.02 16.05
C GLY A 134 12.67 -2.19 16.02
N THR A 135 12.01 -1.83 14.93
CA THR A 135 10.55 -1.94 14.76
C THR A 135 10.14 -2.80 13.57
N ARG A 136 11.07 -3.07 12.65
CA ARG A 136 10.82 -3.83 11.43
C ARG A 136 11.09 -5.31 11.63
N ILE A 137 10.23 -6.14 11.06
CA ILE A 137 10.50 -7.56 10.91
C ILE A 137 11.51 -7.71 9.78
N THR A 138 12.70 -8.24 10.10
CA THR A 138 13.81 -8.46 9.15
C THR A 138 13.96 -9.91 8.75
N ASP A 139 13.04 -10.79 9.20
CA ASP A 139 13.02 -12.20 8.85
C ASP A 139 12.85 -12.38 7.32
N PRO A 140 13.82 -13.02 6.64
CA PRO A 140 13.78 -13.22 5.20
C PRO A 140 12.57 -14.02 4.71
N ASP A 141 12.13 -15.02 5.47
CA ASP A 141 10.98 -15.85 5.12
C ASP A 141 9.69 -15.03 5.21
N TYR A 142 9.55 -14.22 6.27
CA TYR A 142 8.43 -13.28 6.39
C TYR A 142 8.34 -12.31 5.20
N ILE A 143 9.49 -11.75 4.81
CA ILE A 143 9.57 -10.79 3.71
C ILE A 143 9.21 -11.45 2.38
N LYS A 144 9.78 -12.63 2.12
CA LYS A 144 9.51 -13.41 0.92
C LYS A 144 8.04 -13.80 0.81
N GLU A 145 7.47 -14.36 1.87
CA GLU A 145 6.10 -14.85 1.84
C GLU A 145 5.08 -13.72 1.74
N THR A 146 5.32 -12.58 2.41
CA THR A 146 4.45 -11.41 2.26
C THR A 146 4.54 -10.81 0.85
N ASP A 147 5.70 -10.85 0.21
CA ASP A 147 5.88 -10.44 -1.19
C ASP A 147 5.14 -11.39 -2.16
N GLU A 148 5.19 -12.70 -1.91
CA GLU A 148 4.45 -13.70 -2.68
C GLU A 148 2.92 -13.48 -2.57
N GLU A 149 2.41 -13.15 -1.36
CA GLU A 149 1.00 -12.80 -1.18
C GLU A 149 0.60 -11.53 -1.97
N MET A 150 1.47 -10.53 -2.03
CA MET A 150 1.21 -9.31 -2.82
C MET A 150 1.13 -9.61 -4.31
N GLU A 151 2.04 -10.43 -4.85
CA GLU A 151 1.99 -10.85 -6.25
C GLU A 151 0.74 -11.68 -6.57
N ALA A 152 0.35 -12.57 -5.65
CA ALA A 152 -0.87 -13.35 -5.80
C ALA A 152 -2.11 -12.46 -5.87
N LEU A 153 -2.21 -11.47 -4.96
CA LEU A 153 -3.33 -10.52 -4.93
C LEU A 153 -3.38 -9.61 -6.17
N ILE A 154 -2.24 -9.13 -6.67
CA ILE A 154 -2.17 -8.35 -7.91
C ILE A 154 -2.86 -9.13 -9.05
N LYS A 155 -2.51 -10.40 -9.21
CA LYS A 155 -3.11 -11.29 -10.21
C LYS A 155 -4.60 -11.55 -9.96
N GLU A 156 -4.92 -11.97 -8.73
CA GLU A 156 -6.27 -12.40 -8.35
C GLU A 156 -7.28 -11.24 -8.41
N TRP A 157 -6.81 -10.03 -8.11
CA TRP A 157 -7.64 -8.83 -8.14
C TRP A 157 -7.63 -8.11 -9.50
N GLY A 158 -6.85 -8.61 -10.48
CA GLY A 158 -6.77 -8.02 -11.83
C GLY A 158 -6.15 -6.62 -11.83
N LEU A 159 -5.09 -6.41 -11.04
CA LEU A 159 -4.46 -5.10 -10.86
C LEU A 159 -3.21 -4.89 -11.73
N GLU A 160 -2.81 -5.86 -12.56
CA GLU A 160 -1.55 -5.84 -13.30
C GLU A 160 -1.36 -4.58 -14.15
N SER A 161 -2.43 -4.08 -14.76
CA SER A 161 -2.39 -2.87 -15.59
C SER A 161 -2.11 -1.59 -14.82
N LYS A 162 -2.27 -1.61 -13.48
CA LYS A 162 -2.00 -0.48 -12.59
C LYS A 162 -0.63 -0.53 -11.94
N VAL A 163 0.12 -1.66 -12.09
CA VAL A 163 1.35 -1.91 -11.35
C VAL A 163 2.57 -1.51 -12.15
N ILE A 164 3.42 -0.67 -11.56
CA ILE A 164 4.78 -0.42 -12.04
C ILE A 164 5.81 -0.90 -11.03
N ARG A 165 6.99 -1.33 -11.51
CA ARG A 165 8.06 -1.90 -10.68
C ARG A 165 9.37 -1.15 -10.92
N PRO A 166 9.56 0.04 -10.29
CA PRO A 166 10.79 0.82 -10.43
C PRO A 166 11.96 0.10 -9.77
N LYS A 167 13.14 0.16 -10.42
CA LYS A 167 14.40 -0.45 -9.95
C LYS A 167 15.51 0.58 -9.87
N GLY A 168 16.62 0.20 -9.24
CA GLY A 168 17.81 1.03 -9.13
C GLY A 168 17.80 1.99 -7.94
N SER A 169 18.62 3.02 -7.99
CA SER A 169 18.72 4.09 -6.98
C SER A 169 17.41 4.85 -6.77
N VAL A 170 17.30 5.60 -5.69
CA VAL A 170 16.12 6.44 -5.42
C VAL A 170 15.85 7.40 -6.58
N THR A 171 16.89 8.03 -7.13
CA THR A 171 16.76 8.96 -8.25
C THR A 171 16.23 8.28 -9.52
N GLU A 172 16.76 7.10 -9.85
CA GLU A 172 16.26 6.32 -11.01
C GLU A 172 14.81 5.91 -10.83
N ARG A 173 14.42 5.47 -9.62
CA ARG A 173 13.04 5.13 -9.29
C ARG A 173 12.10 6.34 -9.38
N VAL A 174 12.52 7.50 -8.88
CA VAL A 174 11.75 8.75 -9.01
C VAL A 174 11.54 9.09 -10.47
N ASN A 175 12.61 9.11 -11.28
CA ASN A 175 12.51 9.43 -12.70
C ASN A 175 11.64 8.43 -13.48
N PHE A 176 11.68 7.16 -13.11
CA PHE A 176 10.81 6.15 -13.68
C PHE A 176 9.34 6.40 -13.34
N CYS A 177 9.02 6.68 -12.06
CA CYS A 177 7.66 6.90 -11.59
C CYS A 177 7.04 8.18 -12.15
N LYS A 178 7.85 9.24 -12.35
CA LYS A 178 7.39 10.55 -12.86
C LYS A 178 6.60 10.41 -14.14
N LYS A 179 7.02 9.59 -15.09
CA LYS A 179 6.33 9.38 -16.37
C LYS A 179 4.86 8.98 -16.19
N TYR A 180 4.62 8.04 -15.28
CA TYR A 180 3.27 7.53 -15.02
C TYR A 180 2.43 8.50 -14.20
N ILE A 181 3.05 9.25 -13.29
CA ILE A 181 2.36 10.25 -12.47
C ILE A 181 1.95 11.45 -13.33
N ASP A 182 2.84 11.91 -14.23
CA ASP A 182 2.58 13.02 -15.16
C ASP A 182 1.43 12.64 -16.10
N ASP A 183 1.41 11.41 -16.67
CA ASP A 183 0.33 10.91 -17.52
C ASP A 183 -1.04 10.91 -16.79
N LEU A 184 -1.05 10.53 -15.49
CA LEU A 184 -2.27 10.57 -14.68
C LEU A 184 -2.76 12.00 -14.42
N LEU A 185 -1.85 12.93 -14.14
CA LEU A 185 -2.17 14.34 -13.91
C LEU A 185 -2.69 15.01 -15.18
N ASP A 186 -2.07 14.73 -16.33
CA ASP A 186 -2.52 15.24 -17.62
C ASP A 186 -3.92 14.72 -17.96
N THR A 187 -4.18 13.44 -17.72
CA THR A 187 -5.51 12.84 -17.90
C THR A 187 -6.54 13.49 -16.99
N GLN A 188 -6.21 13.71 -15.71
CA GLN A 188 -7.10 14.38 -14.75
C GLN A 188 -7.41 15.81 -15.19
N TYR A 189 -6.41 16.55 -15.68
CA TYR A 189 -6.59 17.90 -16.18
C TYR A 189 -7.51 17.95 -17.40
N MET A 190 -7.30 17.06 -18.38
CA MET A 190 -8.15 16.99 -19.59
C MET A 190 -9.60 16.66 -19.30
N LEU A 191 -9.87 15.89 -18.24
CA LEU A 191 -11.24 15.57 -17.81
C LEU A 191 -11.90 16.70 -16.99
N SER A 192 -11.14 17.75 -16.64
CA SER A 192 -11.62 18.89 -15.85
C SER A 192 -12.08 20.09 -16.67
N ILE A 193 -11.75 20.06 -17.96
CA ILE A 193 -12.13 21.10 -18.96
C ILE A 193 -13.43 20.68 -19.64
#